data_05c6764db5736dba6ff3e8e61a81a1e3
#
_entry.id   05c6764db5736dba6ff3e8e61a81a1e3
#
_cell.length_a   1.000
_cell.length_b   1.000
_cell.length_c   1.000
_cell.angle_alpha   90.00
_cell.angle_beta   90.00
_cell.angle_gamma   90.00
#
_symmetry.space_group_name_H-M   'P 1'
#
loop_
_entity.id
_entity.type
_entity.pdbx_description
1 polymer ?
#
loop_
_entity_poly.entity_id
_entity_poly.type
_entity_poly.pdbx_seq_one_letter_code
_entity_poly.pdbx_strand_id
1 'polypeptide(L)'
;MSLEKEEKVFNTINTTQKGVPPSLSANIQTEEWENRVAIMLNENSSSPFVGVISRSGTMKPEHKFQLAAMAKNMKRTFSDDVFKGVELSDEERFDFVCEAWSLVKEKFPEQWEIDIPRKDMKYKLFELTGLIAWSVVFQKRLGTFFNTTSKHIDFNGLSVAMDKAVEIDWDKAGDFEGLTGEVGGQKIASEIMSKMQS
;
A
#
# COMPACT_ATOMS: atom_id res chain seq x y z
N MET A 1 6.60 41.14 20.93
CA MET A 1 7.47 40.74 19.81
C MET A 1 6.75 41.14 18.55
N SER A 2 7.34 41.79 17.56
CA SER A 2 6.61 42.24 16.38
C SER A 2 6.31 41.08 15.45
N LEU A 3 5.15 41.08 14.78
CA LEU A 3 4.73 40.09 13.78
C LEU A 3 5.83 39.76 12.78
N GLU A 4 6.61 40.76 12.32
CA GLU A 4 7.77 40.56 11.43
C GLU A 4 8.90 39.70 12.03
N LYS A 5 9.09 39.76 13.35
CA LYS A 5 10.07 38.88 14.04
C LYS A 5 9.58 37.46 14.14
N GLU A 6 8.28 37.25 14.35
CA GLU A 6 7.68 35.92 14.40
C GLU A 6 7.68 35.25 13.04
N GLU A 7 7.32 35.95 11.97
CA GLU A 7 7.42 35.46 10.59
C GLU A 7 8.84 35.13 10.19
N LYS A 8 9.83 35.95 10.58
CA LYS A 8 11.24 35.68 10.29
C LYS A 8 11.79 34.46 11.03
N VAL A 9 11.38 34.27 12.28
CA VAL A 9 11.73 33.07 13.08
C VAL A 9 11.05 31.83 12.51
N PHE A 10 9.78 31.92 12.13
CA PHE A 10 9.03 30.83 11.52
C PHE A 10 9.63 30.41 10.16
N ASN A 11 9.96 31.38 9.29
CA ASN A 11 10.61 31.12 8.02
C ASN A 11 12.03 30.57 8.18
N THR A 12 12.79 31.04 9.17
CA THR A 12 14.13 30.52 9.49
C THR A 12 14.06 29.09 10.00
N ILE A 13 13.09 28.77 10.86
CA ILE A 13 12.87 27.40 11.34
C ILE A 13 12.52 26.48 10.16
N ASN A 14 11.61 26.91 9.27
CA ASN A 14 11.18 26.10 8.13
C ASN A 14 12.26 25.93 7.04
N THR A 15 13.19 26.91 6.88
CA THR A 15 14.26 26.81 5.88
C THR A 15 15.53 26.13 6.40
N THR A 16 15.73 26.07 7.71
CA THR A 16 16.90 25.42 8.34
C THR A 16 16.65 24.02 8.84
N GLN A 17 15.38 23.62 9.01
CA GLN A 17 15.06 22.23 9.32
C GLN A 17 15.31 21.35 8.10
N LYS A 18 16.15 20.31 8.26
CA LYS A 18 16.08 19.13 7.38
C LYS A 18 14.63 18.71 7.32
N GLY A 19 14.05 18.69 6.14
CA GLY A 19 12.62 18.34 5.98
C GLY A 19 12.26 17.12 6.79
N VAL A 20 11.16 17.19 7.51
CA VAL A 20 10.66 16.05 8.30
C VAL A 20 10.53 14.85 7.37
N PRO A 21 11.11 13.68 7.69
CA PRO A 21 10.97 12.51 6.83
C PRO A 21 9.49 12.21 6.54
N PRO A 22 9.12 11.87 5.28
CA PRO A 22 7.72 11.65 4.90
C PRO A 22 6.96 10.69 5.81
N SER A 23 7.59 9.62 6.30
CA SER A 23 6.97 8.67 7.22
C SER A 23 6.73 9.25 8.60
N LEU A 24 7.59 10.15 9.07
CA LEU A 24 7.38 10.85 10.34
C LEU A 24 6.24 11.87 10.20
N SER A 25 6.20 12.59 9.07
CA SER A 25 5.09 13.49 8.74
C SER A 25 3.76 12.73 8.70
N ALA A 26 3.68 11.61 7.99
CA ALA A 26 2.49 10.78 7.92
C ALA A 26 2.05 10.22 9.28
N ASN A 27 3.01 9.90 10.16
CA ASN A 27 2.73 9.43 11.52
C ASN A 27 2.14 10.52 12.44
N ILE A 28 2.42 11.80 12.14
CA ILE A 28 1.89 12.96 12.87
C ILE A 28 0.56 13.42 12.26
N GLN A 29 0.43 13.37 10.93
CA GLN A 29 -0.76 13.78 10.18
C GLN A 29 -1.85 12.70 10.23
N THR A 30 -2.39 12.44 11.42
CA THR A 30 -3.48 11.47 11.62
C THR A 30 -4.86 12.01 11.20
N GLU A 31 -4.94 13.22 10.69
CA GLU A 31 -6.16 13.80 10.12
C GLU A 31 -6.54 13.10 8.79
N GLU A 32 -5.55 12.69 8.01
CA GLU A 32 -5.75 11.99 6.73
C GLU A 32 -6.07 10.51 6.99
N TRP A 33 -7.20 10.04 6.46
CA TRP A 33 -7.66 8.66 6.66
C TRP A 33 -6.66 7.61 6.19
N GLU A 34 -5.93 7.86 5.09
CA GLU A 34 -4.93 6.94 4.57
C GLU A 34 -3.77 6.70 5.53
N ASN A 35 -3.39 7.72 6.32
CA ASN A 35 -2.38 7.59 7.38
C ASN A 35 -2.92 6.74 8.53
N ARG A 36 -4.19 6.96 8.95
CA ARG A 36 -4.81 6.18 10.02
C ARG A 36 -4.95 4.72 9.63
N VAL A 37 -5.43 4.41 8.43
CA VAL A 37 -5.53 3.04 7.93
C VAL A 37 -4.16 2.38 7.83
N ALA A 38 -3.13 3.07 7.34
CA ALA A 38 -1.76 2.53 7.30
C ALA A 38 -1.19 2.25 8.70
N ILE A 39 -1.54 3.05 9.71
CA ILE A 39 -1.19 2.79 11.10
C ILE A 39 -1.95 1.57 11.62
N MET A 40 -3.25 1.45 11.36
CA MET A 40 -4.05 0.27 11.73
C MET A 40 -3.47 -1.01 11.13
N LEU A 41 -3.04 -0.98 9.87
CA LEU A 41 -2.39 -2.11 9.20
C LEU A 41 -1.09 -2.54 9.90
N ASN A 42 -0.37 -1.62 10.52
CA ASN A 42 0.86 -1.95 11.25
C ASN A 42 0.61 -2.45 12.67
N GLU A 43 -0.46 -2.04 13.31
CA GLU A 43 -0.68 -2.25 14.76
C GLU A 43 -1.69 -3.36 15.07
N ASN A 44 -2.63 -3.62 14.16
CA ASN A 44 -3.65 -4.62 14.40
C ASN A 44 -3.13 -6.04 14.11
N SER A 45 -3.28 -6.95 15.07
CA SER A 45 -2.82 -8.34 14.97
C SER A 45 -3.50 -9.16 13.88
N SER A 46 -4.68 -8.75 13.40
CA SER A 46 -5.37 -9.40 12.27
C SER A 46 -4.83 -8.95 10.91
N SER A 47 -3.99 -7.89 10.89
CA SER A 47 -3.44 -7.36 9.65
C SER A 47 -2.37 -8.28 9.06
N PRO A 48 -2.35 -8.49 7.74
CA PRO A 48 -1.24 -9.16 7.07
C PRO A 48 0.07 -8.35 7.10
N PHE A 49 0.05 -7.09 7.58
CA PHE A 49 1.20 -6.18 7.63
C PHE A 49 1.60 -5.80 9.06
N VAL A 50 1.14 -6.53 10.07
CA VAL A 50 1.44 -6.21 11.47
C VAL A 50 2.95 -6.16 11.72
N GLY A 51 3.43 -5.04 12.28
CA GLY A 51 4.83 -4.85 12.68
C GLY A 51 5.85 -4.65 11.55
N VAL A 52 5.42 -4.66 10.27
CA VAL A 52 6.36 -4.56 9.13
C VAL A 52 6.37 -3.19 8.44
N ILE A 53 5.59 -2.23 8.94
CA ILE A 53 5.55 -0.86 8.42
C ILE A 53 6.35 0.05 9.34
N SER A 54 7.40 0.69 8.82
CA SER A 54 8.19 1.66 9.57
C SER A 54 7.42 2.96 9.75
N ARG A 55 7.18 3.34 11.00
CA ARG A 55 6.58 4.63 11.39
C ARG A 55 7.62 5.73 11.57
N SER A 56 8.88 5.39 11.59
CA SER A 56 10.01 6.34 11.57
C SER A 56 10.59 6.45 10.17
N GLY A 57 11.40 7.47 9.92
CA GLY A 57 12.12 7.57 8.63
C GLY A 57 13.17 6.47 8.41
N THR A 58 13.44 5.63 9.42
CA THR A 58 14.47 4.60 9.38
C THR A 58 13.85 3.23 9.16
N MET A 59 14.30 2.53 8.12
CA MET A 59 13.91 1.16 7.84
C MET A 59 14.80 0.18 8.61
N LYS A 60 14.21 -0.64 9.46
CA LYS A 60 14.88 -1.76 10.11
C LYS A 60 14.79 -3.03 9.22
N PRO A 61 15.57 -4.08 9.48
CA PRO A 61 15.56 -5.30 8.67
C PRO A 61 14.18 -5.96 8.53
N GLU A 62 13.37 -5.92 9.60
CA GLU A 62 12.02 -6.47 9.64
C GLU A 62 11.00 -5.63 8.84
N HIS A 63 11.25 -4.33 8.65
CA HIS A 63 10.32 -3.47 7.95
C HIS A 63 10.34 -3.72 6.44
N LYS A 64 9.17 -3.84 5.83
CA LYS A 64 8.97 -3.95 4.38
C LYS A 64 8.70 -2.60 3.74
N PHE A 65 7.90 -1.77 4.40
CA PHE A 65 7.41 -0.51 3.85
C PHE A 65 7.61 0.64 4.82
N GLN A 66 7.71 1.84 4.27
CA GLN A 66 7.57 3.07 5.04
C GLN A 66 6.08 3.43 5.17
N LEU A 67 5.68 4.05 6.28
CA LEU A 67 4.30 4.47 6.52
C LEU A 67 3.77 5.37 5.40
N ALA A 68 4.55 6.35 4.95
CA ALA A 68 4.14 7.24 3.86
C ALA A 68 3.92 6.49 2.53
N ALA A 69 4.71 5.46 2.24
CA ALA A 69 4.52 4.63 1.07
C ALA A 69 3.23 3.80 1.18
N MET A 70 2.97 3.22 2.36
CA MET A 70 1.73 2.48 2.61
C MET A 70 0.53 3.41 2.48
N ALA A 71 0.50 4.57 3.15
CA ALA A 71 -0.58 5.55 3.07
C ALA A 71 -0.87 5.98 1.62
N LYS A 72 0.17 6.32 0.85
CA LYS A 72 0.02 6.66 -0.58
C LYS A 72 -0.67 5.53 -1.37
N ASN A 73 -0.34 4.28 -1.08
CA ASN A 73 -0.93 3.14 -1.77
C ASN A 73 -2.35 2.82 -1.28
N MET A 74 -2.68 3.09 -0.02
CA MET A 74 -4.06 3.05 0.46
C MET A 74 -4.93 4.09 -0.26
N LYS A 75 -4.46 5.33 -0.35
CA LYS A 75 -5.15 6.38 -1.11
C LYS A 75 -5.37 5.98 -2.58
N ARG A 76 -4.39 5.35 -3.21
CA ARG A 76 -4.52 4.81 -4.58
C ARG A 76 -5.59 3.73 -4.66
N THR A 77 -5.58 2.75 -3.78
CA THR A 77 -6.54 1.62 -3.77
C THR A 77 -7.99 2.10 -3.81
N PHE A 78 -8.31 3.16 -3.06
CA PHE A 78 -9.66 3.71 -2.95
C PHE A 78 -9.92 4.95 -3.84
N SER A 79 -9.06 5.20 -4.83
CA SER A 79 -9.20 6.39 -5.71
C SER A 79 -10.05 6.16 -6.97
N ASP A 80 -10.61 4.96 -7.17
CA ASP A 80 -11.53 4.69 -8.26
C ASP A 80 -12.86 5.44 -8.09
N ASP A 81 -13.47 5.80 -9.21
CA ASP A 81 -14.71 6.59 -9.24
C ASP A 81 -15.88 5.89 -8.53
N VAL A 82 -15.86 4.55 -8.44
CA VAL A 82 -16.89 3.78 -7.73
C VAL A 82 -16.95 4.12 -6.24
N PHE A 83 -15.84 4.54 -5.65
CA PHE A 83 -15.80 4.98 -4.25
C PHE A 83 -16.18 6.45 -4.06
N LYS A 84 -16.33 7.23 -5.15
CA LYS A 84 -16.77 8.62 -5.04
C LYS A 84 -18.21 8.67 -4.54
N GLY A 85 -18.41 9.43 -3.46
CA GLY A 85 -19.72 9.55 -2.82
C GLY A 85 -20.10 8.39 -1.88
N VAL A 86 -19.22 7.40 -1.71
CA VAL A 86 -19.39 6.36 -0.69
C VAL A 86 -18.54 6.74 0.53
N GLU A 87 -19.20 7.05 1.64
CA GLU A 87 -18.50 7.22 2.91
C GLU A 87 -18.11 5.85 3.47
N LEU A 88 -16.81 5.55 3.40
CA LEU A 88 -16.23 4.40 4.08
C LEU A 88 -15.56 4.87 5.37
N SER A 89 -15.77 4.13 6.46
CA SER A 89 -15.00 4.33 7.69
C SER A 89 -13.55 3.83 7.52
N ASP A 90 -12.70 4.14 8.48
CA ASP A 90 -11.33 3.64 8.48
C ASP A 90 -11.29 2.12 8.69
N GLU A 91 -12.20 1.60 9.51
CA GLU A 91 -12.39 0.17 9.77
C GLU A 91 -12.83 -0.56 8.48
N GLU A 92 -13.83 -0.03 7.75
CA GLU A 92 -14.26 -0.61 6.48
C GLU A 92 -13.10 -0.66 5.46
N ARG A 93 -12.29 0.40 5.38
CA ARG A 93 -11.11 0.42 4.51
C ARG A 93 -10.04 -0.57 4.97
N PHE A 94 -9.79 -0.63 6.27
CA PHE A 94 -8.85 -1.58 6.88
C PHE A 94 -9.25 -3.02 6.55
N ASP A 95 -10.51 -3.39 6.79
CA ASP A 95 -11.03 -4.73 6.54
C ASP A 95 -10.92 -5.10 5.04
N PHE A 96 -11.28 -4.18 4.14
CA PHE A 96 -11.13 -4.39 2.70
C PHE A 96 -9.69 -4.66 2.29
N VAL A 97 -8.74 -3.91 2.84
CA VAL A 97 -7.32 -4.10 2.53
C VAL A 97 -6.81 -5.42 3.10
N CYS A 98 -7.16 -5.75 4.33
CA CYS A 98 -6.77 -7.01 4.95
C CYS A 98 -7.28 -8.22 4.15
N GLU A 99 -8.54 -8.19 3.73
CA GLU A 99 -9.14 -9.29 2.98
C GLU A 99 -8.54 -9.41 1.58
N ALA A 100 -8.37 -8.28 0.87
CA ALA A 100 -7.73 -8.27 -0.45
C ALA A 100 -6.28 -8.81 -0.40
N TRP A 101 -5.49 -8.41 0.61
CA TRP A 101 -4.13 -8.92 0.76
C TRP A 101 -4.07 -10.35 1.30
N SER A 102 -5.10 -10.82 2.01
CA SER A 102 -5.24 -12.23 2.37
C SER A 102 -5.42 -13.11 1.14
N LEU A 103 -6.16 -12.63 0.13
CA LEU A 103 -6.21 -13.31 -1.18
C LEU A 103 -4.84 -13.34 -1.86
N VAL A 104 -4.08 -12.25 -1.84
CA VAL A 104 -2.70 -12.25 -2.39
C VAL A 104 -1.86 -13.30 -1.69
N LYS A 105 -1.93 -13.39 -0.36
CA LYS A 105 -1.23 -14.42 0.42
C LYS A 105 -1.64 -15.83 0.04
N GLU A 106 -2.94 -16.07 -0.16
CA GLU A 106 -3.46 -17.37 -0.57
C GLU A 106 -2.96 -17.78 -1.96
N LYS A 107 -2.94 -16.83 -2.91
CA LYS A 107 -2.55 -17.10 -4.31
C LYS A 107 -1.03 -17.20 -4.50
N PHE A 108 -0.24 -16.55 -3.65
CA PHE A 108 1.22 -16.46 -3.74
C PHE A 108 1.91 -16.86 -2.42
N PRO A 109 1.64 -18.09 -1.90
CA PRO A 109 2.15 -18.50 -0.58
C PRO A 109 3.68 -18.59 -0.53
N GLU A 110 4.34 -19.01 -1.62
CA GLU A 110 5.80 -19.11 -1.69
C GLU A 110 6.46 -17.72 -1.76
N GLN A 111 5.79 -16.75 -2.37
CA GLN A 111 6.26 -15.36 -2.52
C GLN A 111 5.93 -14.51 -1.30
N TRP A 112 5.19 -15.07 -0.33
CA TRP A 112 4.79 -14.38 0.89
C TRP A 112 5.92 -14.34 1.92
N GLU A 113 6.94 -13.51 1.66
CA GLU A 113 8.17 -13.39 2.45
C GLU A 113 8.08 -12.34 3.57
N ILE A 114 6.90 -12.25 4.24
CA ILE A 114 6.67 -11.21 5.26
C ILE A 114 7.66 -11.32 6.42
N ASP A 115 8.05 -12.52 6.81
CA ASP A 115 8.96 -12.80 7.92
C ASP A 115 10.45 -12.83 7.51
N ILE A 116 10.75 -12.78 6.20
CA ILE A 116 12.13 -12.78 5.70
C ILE A 116 12.70 -11.36 5.79
N PRO A 117 13.91 -11.14 6.35
CA PRO A 117 14.52 -9.81 6.35
C PRO A 117 14.61 -9.24 4.93
N ARG A 118 14.32 -7.93 4.79
CA ARG A 118 14.20 -7.29 3.46
C ARG A 118 15.38 -7.53 2.53
N LYS A 119 16.61 -7.60 3.06
CA LYS A 119 17.84 -7.84 2.28
C LYS A 119 17.92 -9.27 1.73
N ASP A 120 17.24 -10.23 2.36
CA ASP A 120 17.30 -11.66 2.06
C ASP A 120 16.07 -12.12 1.24
N MET A 121 15.10 -11.23 0.99
CA MET A 121 13.92 -11.53 0.17
C MET A 121 14.31 -11.88 -1.26
N LYS A 122 13.74 -12.96 -1.77
CA LYS A 122 13.92 -13.46 -3.13
C LYS A 122 12.95 -12.78 -4.11
N TYR A 123 11.74 -12.47 -3.66
CA TYR A 123 10.66 -12.01 -4.50
C TYR A 123 10.38 -10.51 -4.37
N LYS A 124 9.80 -9.91 -5.41
CA LYS A 124 9.42 -8.49 -5.46
C LYS A 124 8.09 -8.17 -4.78
N LEU A 125 7.33 -9.17 -4.35
CA LEU A 125 5.99 -9.00 -3.79
C LEU A 125 5.96 -7.99 -2.61
N PHE A 126 6.95 -8.07 -1.71
CA PHE A 126 7.12 -7.16 -0.58
C PHE A 126 8.13 -6.03 -0.81
N GLU A 127 8.52 -5.77 -2.04
CA GLU A 127 9.17 -4.51 -2.40
C GLU A 127 8.13 -3.40 -2.65
N LEU A 128 8.58 -2.15 -2.67
CA LEU A 128 7.70 -1.02 -3.02
C LEU A 128 7.02 -1.24 -4.39
N THR A 129 7.70 -1.89 -5.31
CA THR A 129 7.20 -2.23 -6.64
C THR A 129 5.99 -3.16 -6.58
N GLY A 130 6.06 -4.21 -5.75
CA GLY A 130 4.94 -5.15 -5.54
C GLY A 130 3.75 -4.50 -4.82
N LEU A 131 4.01 -3.66 -3.80
CA LEU A 131 2.97 -2.88 -3.13
C LEU A 131 2.23 -1.97 -4.13
N ILE A 132 2.97 -1.27 -4.99
CA ILE A 132 2.40 -0.41 -6.03
C ILE A 132 1.59 -1.25 -7.02
N ALA A 133 2.13 -2.39 -7.48
CA ALA A 133 1.45 -3.26 -8.44
C ALA A 133 0.07 -3.69 -7.92
N TRP A 134 0.00 -4.26 -6.74
CA TRP A 134 -1.27 -4.68 -6.15
C TRP A 134 -2.20 -3.51 -5.85
N SER A 135 -1.68 -2.36 -5.40
CA SER A 135 -2.52 -1.18 -5.18
C SER A 135 -3.17 -0.67 -6.47
N VAL A 136 -2.48 -0.76 -7.61
CA VAL A 136 -3.04 -0.42 -8.93
C VAL A 136 -4.05 -1.47 -9.37
N VAL A 137 -3.77 -2.76 -9.18
CA VAL A 137 -4.73 -3.84 -9.47
C VAL A 137 -6.00 -3.64 -8.66
N PHE A 138 -5.89 -3.43 -7.36
CA PHE A 138 -7.04 -3.20 -6.50
C PHE A 138 -7.80 -1.93 -6.89
N GLN A 139 -7.13 -0.81 -7.16
CA GLN A 139 -7.76 0.39 -7.67
C GLN A 139 -8.68 0.10 -8.87
N LYS A 140 -8.24 -0.74 -9.81
CA LYS A 140 -8.96 -1.02 -11.05
C LYS A 140 -9.97 -2.16 -10.93
N ARG A 141 -9.79 -3.05 -9.95
CA ARG A 141 -10.60 -4.27 -9.83
C ARG A 141 -11.58 -4.25 -8.67
N LEU A 142 -11.24 -3.66 -7.54
CA LEU A 142 -12.19 -3.59 -6.42
C LEU A 142 -13.50 -2.91 -6.84
N GLY A 143 -13.42 -1.87 -7.68
CA GLY A 143 -14.62 -1.22 -8.21
C GLY A 143 -15.54 -2.15 -8.99
N THR A 144 -14.99 -3.15 -9.70
CA THR A 144 -15.78 -4.15 -10.43
C THR A 144 -16.56 -5.09 -9.50
N PHE A 145 -16.03 -5.37 -8.32
CA PHE A 145 -16.59 -6.28 -7.34
C PHE A 145 -17.30 -5.57 -6.17
N PHE A 146 -17.28 -4.24 -6.14
CA PHE A 146 -17.84 -3.45 -5.06
C PHE A 146 -19.31 -3.10 -5.30
N ASN A 147 -20.18 -3.47 -4.37
CA ASN A 147 -21.56 -3.04 -4.34
C ASN A 147 -21.70 -1.75 -3.51
N THR A 148 -21.98 -0.63 -4.15
CA THR A 148 -22.09 0.69 -3.51
C THR A 148 -23.25 0.80 -2.53
N THR A 149 -24.32 0.03 -2.71
CA THR A 149 -25.49 0.06 -1.83
C THR A 149 -25.24 -0.67 -0.52
N SER A 150 -24.66 -1.86 -0.57
CA SER A 150 -24.35 -2.68 0.61
C SER A 150 -22.96 -2.40 1.19
N LYS A 151 -22.13 -1.61 0.52
CA LYS A 151 -20.72 -1.38 0.82
C LYS A 151 -19.91 -2.69 0.94
N HIS A 152 -20.29 -3.70 0.18
CA HIS A 152 -19.67 -5.02 0.21
C HIS A 152 -18.86 -5.27 -1.05
N ILE A 153 -17.70 -5.93 -0.89
CA ILE A 153 -16.88 -6.41 -2.00
C ILE A 153 -17.12 -7.92 -2.17
N ASP A 154 -17.37 -8.35 -3.40
CA ASP A 154 -17.37 -9.78 -3.75
C ASP A 154 -15.93 -10.30 -3.84
N PHE A 155 -15.37 -10.67 -2.70
CA PHE A 155 -14.02 -11.23 -2.63
C PHE A 155 -13.91 -12.61 -3.26
N ASN A 156 -15.01 -13.37 -3.36
CA ASN A 156 -15.02 -14.64 -4.08
C ASN A 156 -14.81 -14.41 -5.58
N GLY A 157 -15.54 -13.46 -6.17
CA GLY A 157 -15.35 -13.08 -7.56
C GLY A 157 -13.94 -12.54 -7.83
N LEU A 158 -13.39 -11.73 -6.93
CA LEU A 158 -12.01 -11.25 -7.03
C LEU A 158 -11.01 -12.41 -6.94
N SER A 159 -11.18 -13.35 -6.00
CA SER A 159 -10.33 -14.54 -5.86
C SER A 159 -10.30 -15.36 -7.14
N VAL A 160 -11.46 -15.66 -7.73
CA VAL A 160 -11.55 -16.38 -9.01
C VAL A 160 -10.83 -15.63 -10.15
N ALA A 161 -10.96 -14.31 -10.19
CA ALA A 161 -10.23 -13.53 -11.18
C ALA A 161 -8.70 -13.59 -10.94
N MET A 162 -8.24 -13.62 -9.69
CA MET A 162 -6.83 -13.74 -9.33
C MET A 162 -6.22 -15.10 -9.67
N ASP A 163 -7.00 -16.18 -9.73
CA ASP A 163 -6.51 -17.52 -10.10
C ASP A 163 -5.81 -17.52 -11.46
N LYS A 164 -6.21 -16.66 -12.36
CA LYS A 164 -5.60 -16.51 -13.68
C LYS A 164 -4.24 -15.80 -13.66
N ALA A 165 -3.91 -15.13 -12.56
CA ALA A 165 -2.67 -14.39 -12.38
C ALA A 165 -1.62 -15.10 -11.52
N VAL A 166 -1.88 -16.35 -11.09
CA VAL A 166 -0.95 -17.09 -10.21
C VAL A 166 0.40 -17.42 -10.87
N GLU A 167 0.46 -17.40 -12.19
CA GLU A 167 1.69 -17.66 -12.96
C GLU A 167 2.61 -16.42 -13.07
N ILE A 168 2.27 -15.31 -12.44
CA ILE A 168 3.13 -14.12 -12.40
C ILE A 168 4.46 -14.48 -11.73
N ASP A 169 5.55 -14.26 -12.45
CA ASP A 169 6.90 -14.45 -11.92
C ASP A 169 7.31 -13.27 -11.03
N TRP A 170 7.30 -13.49 -9.72
CA TRP A 170 7.73 -12.51 -8.73
C TRP A 170 9.22 -12.54 -8.41
N ASP A 171 10.01 -13.46 -9.01
CA ASP A 171 11.45 -13.53 -8.76
C ASP A 171 12.14 -12.21 -9.15
N LYS A 172 13.09 -11.77 -8.32
CA LYS A 172 13.83 -10.52 -8.59
C LYS A 172 14.71 -10.62 -9.83
N ALA A 173 15.17 -11.82 -10.17
CA ALA A 173 15.94 -12.13 -11.37
C ALA A 173 15.08 -12.66 -12.53
N GLY A 174 13.74 -12.64 -12.39
CA GLY A 174 12.78 -13.12 -13.39
C GLY A 174 12.32 -12.04 -14.36
N ASP A 175 11.09 -12.20 -14.88
CA ASP A 175 10.50 -11.37 -15.93
C ASP A 175 10.48 -9.86 -15.61
N PHE A 176 10.54 -9.51 -14.34
CA PHE A 176 10.51 -8.13 -13.87
C PHE A 176 11.86 -7.62 -13.37
N GLU A 177 12.98 -8.28 -13.73
CA GLU A 177 14.31 -7.83 -13.36
C GLU A 177 14.51 -6.36 -13.73
N GLY A 178 15.18 -5.59 -12.86
CA GLY A 178 15.45 -4.16 -13.07
C GLY A 178 14.23 -3.23 -12.91
N LEU A 179 13.00 -3.73 -12.86
CA LEU A 179 11.83 -2.90 -12.61
C LEU A 179 11.76 -2.45 -11.15
N THR A 180 11.69 -1.15 -10.93
CA THR A 180 11.63 -0.55 -9.60
C THR A 180 10.63 0.61 -9.53
N GLY A 181 10.17 0.93 -8.33
CA GLY A 181 9.35 2.09 -8.03
C GLY A 181 8.01 2.14 -8.79
N GLU A 182 7.56 3.34 -9.10
CA GLU A 182 6.21 3.58 -9.68
C GLU A 182 6.05 2.95 -11.06
N VAL A 183 7.02 3.17 -11.95
CA VAL A 183 6.96 2.64 -13.34
C VAL A 183 6.98 1.11 -13.34
N GLY A 184 7.85 0.51 -12.52
CA GLY A 184 7.92 -0.93 -12.38
C GLY A 184 6.62 -1.51 -11.84
N GLY A 185 6.06 -0.90 -10.78
CA GLY A 185 4.80 -1.34 -10.19
C GLY A 185 3.62 -1.28 -11.17
N GLN A 186 3.52 -0.21 -11.95
CA GLN A 186 2.47 -0.09 -12.97
C GLN A 186 2.61 -1.13 -14.10
N LYS A 187 3.84 -1.45 -14.52
CA LYS A 187 4.08 -2.48 -15.55
C LYS A 187 3.67 -3.86 -15.04
N ILE A 188 4.04 -4.22 -13.81
CA ILE A 188 3.63 -5.49 -13.18
C ILE A 188 2.10 -5.53 -13.04
N ALA A 189 1.48 -4.44 -12.58
CA ALA A 189 0.03 -4.35 -12.46
C ALA A 189 -0.68 -4.59 -13.79
N SER A 190 -0.14 -4.04 -14.88
CA SER A 190 -0.70 -4.24 -16.23
C SER A 190 -0.65 -5.70 -16.66
N GLU A 191 0.45 -6.40 -16.34
CA GLU A 191 0.60 -7.83 -16.63
C GLU A 191 -0.40 -8.66 -15.80
N ILE A 192 -0.51 -8.39 -14.50
CA ILE A 192 -1.51 -9.05 -13.62
C ILE A 192 -2.92 -8.86 -14.20
N MET A 193 -3.29 -7.62 -14.52
CA MET A 193 -4.62 -7.31 -15.04
C MET A 193 -4.90 -7.96 -16.39
N SER A 194 -3.90 -8.07 -17.27
CA SER A 194 -4.02 -8.76 -18.55
C SER A 194 -4.37 -10.24 -18.35
N LYS A 195 -3.66 -10.91 -17.43
CA LYS A 195 -3.96 -12.31 -17.07
C LYS A 195 -5.34 -12.48 -16.43
N MET A 196 -5.74 -11.56 -15.54
CA MET A 196 -7.07 -11.59 -14.88
C MET A 196 -8.24 -11.40 -15.87
N GLN A 197 -7.99 -10.91 -17.08
CA GLN A 197 -9.02 -10.71 -18.13
C GLN A 197 -9.14 -11.88 -19.10
N SER A 198 -8.10 -12.65 -19.25
CA SER A 198 -8.06 -13.84 -20.12
C SER A 198 -8.88 -14.99 -19.56
#